data_550a31e3f6a713be44961b9120bd7dd5
#
_entry.id   550a31e3f6a713be44961b9120bd7dd5
#
_cell.length_a   1.000
_cell.length_b   1.000
_cell.length_c   1.000
_cell.angle_alpha   90.00
_cell.angle_beta   90.00
_cell.angle_gamma   90.00
#
_symmetry.space_group_name_H-M   'P 1'
#
loop_
_entity.id
_entity.type
_entity.pdbx_description
1 polymer ?
#
loop_
_entity_poly.entity_id
_entity_poly.type
_entity_poly.pdbx_seq_one_letter_code
_entity_poly.pdbx_strand_id
1 'polypeptide(L)'
;RKDSADDRKCTLFHPLRPGHGEAAEQYKESVDKQRKRVRFLAGTRLRDVPGLLRPFGLALTNQGDVDPQSLAGAISTSTHGTGIDYTGFAGTVTGLTLIDADGNTRTYSLDEDPDLLRLIVVSIGALGVVVEVEMQCVEAFDLHAEETGIGFNELMDNWEELSRSVDHFESYWFPHTDRAMVKANTRLAPNGEHRSRIKQFINDEVVGNGAFAVTLALGRMVPAT
;
A
#
# COMPACT_ATOMS: atom_id res chain seq x y z
N ARG A 1 -10.13 0.80 -48.95
CA ARG A 1 -10.08 -0.31 -47.97
C ARG A 1 -10.01 0.33 -46.59
N LYS A 2 -11.12 0.23 -45.85
CA LYS A 2 -11.24 0.68 -44.47
C LYS A 2 -10.61 -0.41 -43.58
N ASP A 3 -9.50 -0.10 -42.93
CA ASP A 3 -8.98 -0.92 -41.87
C ASP A 3 -9.75 -0.55 -40.61
N SER A 4 -10.39 -1.55 -40.02
CA SER A 4 -11.13 -1.45 -38.75
C SER A 4 -10.15 -1.20 -37.63
N ALA A 5 -10.09 0.04 -37.16
CA ALA A 5 -9.51 0.34 -35.86
C ALA A 5 -10.35 -0.36 -34.79
N ASP A 6 -9.72 -1.30 -34.10
CA ASP A 6 -10.25 -2.00 -32.95
C ASP A 6 -10.60 -0.95 -31.87
N ASP A 7 -11.90 -0.75 -31.68
CA ASP A 7 -12.49 0.25 -30.77
C ASP A 7 -12.35 -0.23 -29.31
N ARG A 8 -11.14 -0.58 -28.88
CA ARG A 8 -10.82 -0.76 -27.48
C ARG A 8 -10.75 0.63 -26.84
N LYS A 9 -11.90 1.12 -26.41
CA LYS A 9 -11.98 2.32 -25.57
C LYS A 9 -11.10 2.12 -24.35
N CYS A 10 -9.88 2.63 -24.44
CA CYS A 10 -9.05 2.85 -23.29
C CYS A 10 -9.75 3.87 -22.39
N THR A 11 -10.54 3.40 -21.45
CA THR A 11 -11.13 4.24 -20.39
C THR A 11 -10.04 4.60 -19.39
N LEU A 12 -9.02 5.34 -19.85
CA LEU A 12 -8.09 6.06 -19.01
C LEU A 12 -8.93 7.08 -18.21
N PHE A 13 -8.90 6.97 -16.90
CA PHE A 13 -9.55 7.87 -15.95
C PHE A 13 -11.06 7.68 -15.73
N HIS A 14 -11.44 6.57 -15.11
CA HIS A 14 -12.59 6.62 -14.22
C HIS A 14 -12.13 6.27 -12.82
N PRO A 15 -12.24 7.19 -11.82
CA PRO A 15 -12.19 6.77 -10.43
C PRO A 15 -13.43 5.90 -10.23
N LEU A 16 -13.24 4.59 -10.24
CA LEU A 16 -14.29 3.67 -9.86
C LEU A 16 -14.68 4.01 -8.43
N ARG A 17 -15.84 4.62 -8.26
CA ARG A 17 -16.60 4.54 -7.02
C ARG A 17 -17.44 3.27 -7.14
N PRO A 18 -16.99 2.12 -6.66
CA PRO A 18 -17.75 0.92 -6.77
C PRO A 18 -18.83 0.88 -5.70
N GLY A 19 -20.05 0.57 -6.12
CA GLY A 19 -20.87 -0.31 -5.31
C GLY A 19 -20.11 -1.63 -5.18
N HIS A 20 -19.86 -2.09 -3.95
CA HIS A 20 -18.91 -3.18 -3.64
C HIS A 20 -19.15 -4.53 -4.37
N GLY A 21 -20.23 -4.69 -5.14
CA GLY A 21 -20.54 -5.90 -5.91
C GLY A 21 -20.03 -5.87 -7.36
N GLU A 22 -20.12 -4.73 -8.05
CA GLU A 22 -19.77 -4.62 -9.47
C GLU A 22 -18.25 -4.61 -9.70
N ALA A 23 -17.48 -4.03 -8.77
CA ALA A 23 -16.03 -4.03 -8.84
C ALA A 23 -15.43 -5.44 -8.77
N ALA A 24 -15.98 -6.32 -7.90
CA ALA A 24 -15.50 -7.68 -7.77
C ALA A 24 -15.72 -8.52 -9.05
N GLU A 25 -16.78 -8.24 -9.82
CA GLU A 25 -17.06 -8.94 -11.09
C GLU A 25 -16.05 -8.53 -12.19
N GLN A 26 -15.72 -7.26 -12.28
CA GLN A 26 -14.76 -6.74 -13.26
C GLN A 26 -13.33 -7.25 -13.05
N TYR A 27 -12.95 -7.57 -11.80
CA TYR A 27 -11.62 -8.08 -11.45
C TYR A 27 -11.52 -9.61 -11.42
N LYS A 28 -12.61 -10.33 -11.65
CA LYS A 28 -12.66 -11.80 -11.58
C LYS A 28 -11.69 -12.50 -12.54
N GLU A 29 -11.47 -11.91 -13.73
CA GLU A 29 -10.53 -12.41 -14.73
C GLU A 29 -9.07 -12.02 -14.45
N SER A 30 -8.85 -11.11 -13.49
CA SER A 30 -7.53 -10.59 -13.14
C SER A 30 -6.90 -11.28 -11.93
N VAL A 31 -7.55 -12.31 -11.36
CA VAL A 31 -7.12 -12.97 -10.13
C VAL A 31 -6.71 -14.41 -10.40
N ASP A 32 -5.41 -14.68 -10.32
CA ASP A 32 -4.88 -16.03 -10.22
C ASP A 32 -4.88 -16.48 -8.75
N LYS A 33 -5.92 -17.20 -8.37
CA LYS A 33 -6.08 -17.69 -6.98
C LYS A 33 -5.03 -18.72 -6.59
N GLN A 34 -4.56 -19.53 -7.53
CA GLN A 34 -3.58 -20.57 -7.27
C GLN A 34 -2.22 -19.96 -6.93
N ARG A 35 -1.81 -18.96 -7.69
CA ARG A 35 -0.57 -18.24 -7.48
C ARG A 35 -0.72 -17.06 -6.50
N LYS A 36 -1.95 -16.71 -6.14
CA LYS A 36 -2.29 -15.50 -5.36
C LYS A 36 -1.75 -14.24 -6.03
N ARG A 37 -1.84 -14.15 -7.36
CA ARG A 37 -1.44 -12.98 -8.13
C ARG A 37 -2.66 -12.23 -8.60
N VAL A 38 -2.63 -10.92 -8.50
CA VAL A 38 -3.76 -10.07 -8.88
C VAL A 38 -3.25 -8.92 -9.75
N ARG A 39 -3.91 -8.72 -10.88
CA ARG A 39 -3.62 -7.63 -11.81
C ARG A 39 -4.55 -6.47 -11.56
N PHE A 40 -3.97 -5.28 -11.44
CA PHE A 40 -4.65 -4.02 -11.19
C PHE A 40 -4.37 -3.02 -12.31
N LEU A 41 -5.30 -2.11 -12.56
CA LEU A 41 -5.00 -0.91 -13.32
C LEU A 41 -4.01 -0.02 -12.53
N ALA A 42 -3.07 0.57 -13.22
CA ALA A 42 -2.00 1.39 -12.63
C ALA A 42 -2.50 2.56 -11.77
N GLY A 43 -3.69 3.10 -12.10
CA GLY A 43 -4.34 4.19 -11.38
C GLY A 43 -5.10 3.76 -10.12
N THR A 44 -5.22 2.47 -9.83
CA THR A 44 -5.89 1.96 -8.62
C THR A 44 -5.25 2.57 -7.37
N ARG A 45 -6.07 3.13 -6.47
CA ARG A 45 -5.58 3.71 -5.23
C ARG A 45 -5.28 2.64 -4.19
N LEU A 46 -4.21 2.81 -3.42
CA LEU A 46 -3.82 1.84 -2.38
C LEU A 46 -4.96 1.59 -1.39
N ARG A 47 -5.68 2.64 -0.98
CA ARG A 47 -6.84 2.54 -0.08
C ARG A 47 -7.99 1.67 -0.60
N ASP A 48 -8.10 1.51 -1.92
CA ASP A 48 -9.18 0.73 -2.53
C ASP A 48 -8.80 -0.75 -2.66
N VAL A 49 -7.50 -1.06 -2.70
CA VAL A 49 -6.97 -2.42 -2.91
C VAL A 49 -7.48 -3.44 -1.90
N PRO A 50 -7.53 -3.17 -0.58
CA PRO A 50 -8.06 -4.14 0.38
C PRO A 50 -9.52 -4.51 0.11
N GLY A 51 -10.33 -3.54 -0.33
CA GLY A 51 -11.72 -3.77 -0.71
C GLY A 51 -11.87 -4.66 -1.95
N LEU A 52 -10.98 -4.51 -2.92
CA LEU A 52 -10.93 -5.30 -4.14
C LEU A 52 -10.45 -6.74 -3.89
N LEU A 53 -9.52 -6.95 -2.96
CA LEU A 53 -8.95 -8.26 -2.63
C LEU A 53 -9.83 -9.09 -1.69
N ARG A 54 -10.60 -8.46 -0.82
CA ARG A 54 -11.45 -9.11 0.18
C ARG A 54 -12.37 -10.21 -0.36
N PRO A 55 -13.09 -10.05 -1.50
CA PRO A 55 -13.96 -11.10 -2.04
C PRO A 55 -13.21 -12.39 -2.42
N PHE A 56 -11.90 -12.31 -2.57
CA PHE A 56 -11.04 -13.43 -2.93
C PHE A 56 -10.30 -14.04 -1.74
N GLY A 57 -10.47 -13.47 -0.54
CA GLY A 57 -9.75 -13.87 0.66
C GLY A 57 -8.25 -13.53 0.60
N LEU A 58 -7.90 -12.48 -0.15
CA LEU A 58 -6.52 -12.04 -0.36
C LEU A 58 -6.25 -10.68 0.29
N ALA A 59 -4.97 -10.41 0.54
CA ALA A 59 -4.44 -9.14 1.00
C ALA A 59 -3.10 -8.82 0.31
N LEU A 60 -2.72 -7.53 0.31
CA LEU A 60 -1.34 -7.16 0.00
C LEU A 60 -0.40 -7.70 1.08
N THR A 61 0.81 -8.08 0.68
CA THR A 61 1.82 -8.57 1.63
C THR A 61 2.19 -7.51 2.66
N ASN A 62 2.28 -6.27 2.24
CA ASN A 62 2.58 -5.13 3.12
C ASN A 62 1.93 -3.87 2.57
N GLN A 63 1.57 -2.94 3.44
CA GLN A 63 0.99 -1.65 3.05
C GLN A 63 1.44 -0.59 4.06
N GLY A 64 1.81 0.59 3.56
CA GLY A 64 2.10 1.75 4.42
C GLY A 64 0.83 2.46 4.86
N ASP A 65 0.95 3.35 5.84
CA ASP A 65 -0.16 4.13 6.41
C ASP A 65 -0.69 5.19 5.43
N VAL A 66 0.12 5.61 4.45
CA VAL A 66 -0.26 6.61 3.44
C VAL A 66 -0.82 5.92 2.20
N ASP A 67 -2.13 5.94 2.04
CA ASP A 67 -2.88 5.16 1.05
C ASP A 67 -3.55 5.94 -0.10
N PRO A 68 -3.48 7.30 -0.20
CA PRO A 68 -4.03 8.04 -1.34
C PRO A 68 -3.27 7.83 -2.65
N GLN A 69 -2.08 7.26 -2.60
CA GLN A 69 -1.23 7.01 -3.77
C GLN A 69 -1.90 6.04 -4.75
N SER A 70 -1.61 6.20 -6.06
CA SER A 70 -1.89 5.15 -7.04
C SER A 70 -0.83 4.04 -6.98
N LEU A 71 -1.19 2.83 -7.41
CA LEU A 71 -0.24 1.71 -7.49
C LEU A 71 0.98 2.07 -8.32
N ALA A 72 0.80 2.64 -9.52
CA ALA A 72 1.93 3.06 -10.36
C ALA A 72 2.84 4.07 -9.65
N GLY A 73 2.27 5.04 -8.93
CA GLY A 73 3.05 5.99 -8.14
C GLY A 73 3.83 5.33 -7.01
N ALA A 74 3.19 4.45 -6.26
CA ALA A 74 3.79 3.76 -5.13
C ALA A 74 4.96 2.85 -5.55
N ILE A 75 4.79 2.03 -6.59
CA ILE A 75 5.86 1.15 -7.07
C ILE A 75 7.01 1.93 -7.70
N SER A 76 6.71 3.00 -8.47
CA SER A 76 7.73 3.79 -9.17
C SER A 76 8.67 4.54 -8.22
N THR A 77 8.22 4.84 -7.01
CA THR A 77 9.01 5.55 -5.98
C THR A 77 9.42 4.65 -4.82
N SER A 78 9.29 3.33 -4.98
CA SER A 78 9.67 2.34 -3.96
C SER A 78 8.96 2.54 -2.60
N THR A 79 7.69 2.95 -2.63
CA THR A 79 6.87 3.06 -1.39
C THR A 79 6.85 1.73 -0.67
N HIS A 80 6.95 1.77 0.66
CA HIS A 80 6.99 0.60 1.52
C HIS A 80 6.17 0.80 2.80
N GLY A 81 5.84 -0.28 3.45
CA GLY A 81 5.34 -0.29 4.82
C GLY A 81 6.47 -0.60 5.81
N THR A 82 6.11 -1.12 6.97
CA THR A 82 7.03 -1.51 8.04
C THR A 82 7.21 -3.04 8.08
N GLY A 83 8.16 -3.50 8.89
CA GLY A 83 8.46 -4.91 9.10
C GLY A 83 9.76 -5.35 8.39
N ILE A 84 10.69 -5.89 9.19
CA ILE A 84 12.05 -6.22 8.75
C ILE A 84 12.11 -7.32 7.67
N ASP A 85 11.12 -8.22 7.68
CA ASP A 85 11.03 -9.35 6.77
C ASP A 85 10.19 -9.07 5.51
N TYR A 86 9.69 -7.84 5.37
CA TYR A 86 8.81 -7.46 4.25
C TYR A 86 9.49 -6.49 3.31
N THR A 87 9.30 -6.74 2.01
CA THR A 87 9.72 -5.84 0.95
C THR A 87 8.71 -4.69 0.75
N GLY A 88 9.13 -3.62 0.08
CA GLY A 88 8.22 -2.60 -0.43
C GLY A 88 7.34 -3.09 -1.57
N PHE A 89 6.41 -2.24 -2.04
CA PHE A 89 5.49 -2.60 -3.12
C PHE A 89 6.20 -3.09 -4.36
N ALA A 90 7.30 -2.45 -4.75
CA ALA A 90 8.09 -2.83 -5.92
C ALA A 90 8.55 -4.30 -5.88
N GLY A 91 8.90 -4.82 -4.69
CA GLY A 91 9.33 -6.20 -4.52
C GLY A 91 8.20 -7.23 -4.61
N THR A 92 6.93 -6.80 -4.56
CA THR A 92 5.76 -7.68 -4.71
C THR A 92 5.21 -7.71 -6.14
N VAL A 93 5.75 -6.90 -7.05
CA VAL A 93 5.32 -6.86 -8.45
C VAL A 93 5.79 -8.12 -9.17
N THR A 94 4.85 -8.82 -9.79
CA THR A 94 5.09 -10.03 -10.59
C THR A 94 4.87 -9.82 -12.08
N GLY A 95 4.26 -8.70 -12.46
CA GLY A 95 4.07 -8.29 -13.84
C GLY A 95 3.82 -6.80 -13.97
N LEU A 96 4.24 -6.23 -15.09
CA LEU A 96 4.10 -4.81 -15.40
C LEU A 96 3.78 -4.64 -16.89
N THR A 97 2.75 -3.87 -17.20
CA THR A 97 2.47 -3.42 -18.57
C THR A 97 2.63 -1.91 -18.63
N LEU A 98 3.43 -1.44 -19.57
CA LEU A 98 3.64 -0.02 -19.83
C LEU A 98 3.53 0.32 -21.33
N ILE A 99 3.30 1.58 -21.61
CA ILE A 99 3.36 2.17 -22.95
C ILE A 99 4.66 2.97 -23.04
N ASP A 100 5.56 2.59 -23.93
CA ASP A 100 6.85 3.24 -24.14
C ASP A 100 6.73 4.58 -24.90
N ALA A 101 7.86 5.28 -25.09
CA ALA A 101 7.89 6.57 -25.75
C ALA A 101 7.46 6.54 -27.23
N ASP A 102 7.52 5.37 -27.87
CA ASP A 102 7.10 5.15 -29.26
C ASP A 102 5.62 4.75 -29.37
N GLY A 103 4.92 4.67 -28.24
CA GLY A 103 3.51 4.27 -28.16
C GLY A 103 3.29 2.76 -28.18
N ASN A 104 4.34 1.94 -28.08
CA ASN A 104 4.22 0.50 -28.06
C ASN A 104 3.88 0.01 -26.65
N THR A 105 2.95 -0.94 -26.57
CA THR A 105 2.66 -1.65 -25.32
C THR A 105 3.74 -2.71 -25.08
N ARG A 106 4.35 -2.65 -23.90
CA ARG A 106 5.35 -3.61 -23.42
C ARG A 106 4.86 -4.28 -22.15
N THR A 107 4.91 -5.59 -22.11
CA THR A 107 4.58 -6.38 -20.92
C THR A 107 5.82 -7.12 -20.43
N TYR A 108 6.04 -7.10 -19.13
CA TYR A 108 7.15 -7.73 -18.45
C TYR A 108 6.60 -8.63 -17.35
N SER A 109 7.20 -9.78 -17.15
CA SER A 109 6.74 -10.79 -16.21
C SER A 109 7.90 -11.37 -15.41
N LEU A 110 7.65 -11.61 -14.11
CA LEU A 110 8.60 -12.30 -13.24
C LEU A 110 8.91 -13.73 -13.74
N ASP A 111 7.94 -14.36 -14.42
CA ASP A 111 8.08 -15.73 -14.93
C ASP A 111 8.95 -15.80 -16.20
N GLU A 112 9.08 -14.69 -16.95
CA GLU A 112 9.84 -14.63 -18.21
C GLU A 112 11.24 -14.06 -17.99
N ASP A 113 11.35 -12.90 -17.34
CA ASP A 113 12.62 -12.24 -17.06
C ASP A 113 12.56 -11.50 -15.70
N PRO A 114 12.89 -12.20 -14.60
CA PRO A 114 12.82 -11.64 -13.26
C PRO A 114 13.80 -10.48 -13.03
N ASP A 115 14.96 -10.50 -13.66
CA ASP A 115 15.98 -9.47 -13.46
C ASP A 115 15.59 -8.19 -14.19
N LEU A 116 15.07 -8.29 -15.42
CA LEU A 116 14.57 -7.15 -16.15
C LEU A 116 13.36 -6.52 -15.44
N LEU A 117 12.41 -7.34 -14.96
CA LEU A 117 11.26 -6.82 -14.22
C LEU A 117 11.70 -6.00 -13.00
N ARG A 118 12.64 -6.51 -12.20
CA ARG A 118 13.17 -5.81 -11.02
C ARG A 118 13.82 -4.47 -11.37
N LEU A 119 14.49 -4.40 -12.50
CA LEU A 119 15.14 -3.16 -12.95
C LEU A 119 14.12 -2.09 -13.38
N ILE A 120 12.98 -2.48 -13.95
CA ILE A 120 12.02 -1.53 -14.53
C ILE A 120 10.91 -1.10 -13.56
N VAL A 121 10.64 -1.86 -12.50
CA VAL A 121 9.52 -1.57 -11.57
C VAL A 121 9.68 -0.21 -10.91
N VAL A 122 10.89 0.13 -10.43
CA VAL A 122 11.20 1.44 -9.82
C VAL A 122 11.77 2.37 -10.89
N SER A 123 10.94 2.79 -11.84
CA SER A 123 11.38 3.57 -13.01
C SER A 123 11.21 5.08 -12.88
N ILE A 124 10.52 5.55 -11.85
CA ILE A 124 10.15 6.98 -11.67
C ILE A 124 9.45 7.53 -12.93
N GLY A 125 8.78 6.67 -13.69
CA GLY A 125 8.11 7.04 -14.95
C GLY A 125 9.03 7.26 -16.15
N ALA A 126 10.36 7.02 -16.03
CA ALA A 126 11.34 7.30 -17.09
C ALA A 126 11.24 6.34 -18.29
N LEU A 127 10.66 5.14 -18.11
CA LEU A 127 10.59 4.11 -19.14
C LEU A 127 9.26 4.09 -19.91
N GLY A 128 8.29 4.88 -19.49
CA GLY A 128 6.97 4.96 -20.11
C GLY A 128 5.85 5.10 -19.10
N VAL A 129 4.62 5.01 -19.59
CA VAL A 129 3.39 5.12 -18.78
C VAL A 129 2.95 3.72 -18.37
N VAL A 130 3.01 3.42 -17.07
CA VAL A 130 2.50 2.16 -16.52
C VAL A 130 0.97 2.16 -16.63
N VAL A 131 0.40 1.08 -17.19
CA VAL A 131 -1.05 0.92 -17.39
C VAL A 131 -1.63 -0.20 -16.54
N GLU A 132 -0.87 -1.27 -16.30
CA GLU A 132 -1.27 -2.40 -15.46
C GLU A 132 -0.11 -2.86 -14.57
N VAL A 133 -0.45 -3.36 -13.39
CA VAL A 133 0.48 -3.92 -12.40
C VAL A 133 -0.08 -5.25 -11.89
N GLU A 134 0.68 -6.32 -11.99
CA GLU A 134 0.37 -7.59 -11.35
C GLU A 134 1.19 -7.70 -10.06
N MET A 135 0.52 -8.04 -8.96
CA MET A 135 1.14 -8.10 -7.64
C MET A 135 0.97 -9.47 -7.01
N GLN A 136 2.01 -9.92 -6.31
CA GLN A 136 1.93 -11.06 -5.42
C GLN A 136 1.14 -10.66 -4.17
N CYS A 137 0.05 -11.38 -3.93
CA CYS A 137 -0.78 -11.24 -2.74
C CYS A 137 -0.54 -12.42 -1.79
N VAL A 138 -1.06 -12.30 -0.59
CA VAL A 138 -1.10 -13.33 0.46
C VAL A 138 -2.54 -13.60 0.86
N GLU A 139 -2.76 -14.62 1.67
CA GLU A 139 -4.06 -14.82 2.31
C GLU A 139 -4.41 -13.65 3.21
N ALA A 140 -5.68 -13.31 3.27
CA ALA A 140 -6.16 -12.24 4.14
C ALA A 140 -5.77 -12.51 5.60
N PHE A 141 -5.42 -11.46 6.31
CA PHE A 141 -5.06 -11.48 7.72
C PHE A 141 -5.62 -10.25 8.42
N ASP A 142 -5.73 -10.34 9.74
CA ASP A 142 -6.00 -9.20 10.61
C ASP A 142 -4.70 -8.74 11.28
N LEU A 143 -4.63 -7.48 11.70
CA LEU A 143 -3.51 -6.92 12.45
C LEU A 143 -3.97 -6.60 13.87
N HIS A 144 -3.25 -7.14 14.86
CA HIS A 144 -3.31 -6.69 16.25
C HIS A 144 -2.27 -5.60 16.44
N ALA A 145 -2.74 -4.38 16.69
CA ALA A 145 -1.89 -3.20 16.84
C ALA A 145 -1.76 -2.80 18.30
N GLU A 146 -0.53 -2.62 18.76
CA GLU A 146 -0.19 -2.12 20.08
C GLU A 146 0.67 -0.86 19.95
N GLU A 147 0.26 0.21 20.63
CA GLU A 147 1.00 1.48 20.68
C GLU A 147 1.41 1.78 22.12
N THR A 148 2.71 1.91 22.36
CA THR A 148 3.26 2.13 23.70
C THR A 148 4.35 3.19 23.70
N GLY A 149 4.46 3.92 24.83
CA GLY A 149 5.58 4.83 25.07
C GLY A 149 6.76 4.09 25.67
N ILE A 150 7.97 4.36 25.16
CA ILE A 150 9.23 3.79 25.62
C ILE A 150 10.28 4.89 25.83
N GLY A 151 11.25 4.69 26.72
CA GLY A 151 12.42 5.54 26.82
C GLY A 151 13.27 5.47 25.55
N PHE A 152 13.81 6.62 25.08
CA PHE A 152 14.61 6.62 23.84
C PHE A 152 15.85 5.71 23.93
N ASN A 153 16.57 5.76 25.04
CA ASN A 153 17.75 4.90 25.23
C ASN A 153 17.35 3.42 25.30
N GLU A 154 16.26 3.09 26.00
CA GLU A 154 15.73 1.74 26.08
C GLU A 154 15.33 1.21 24.69
N LEU A 155 14.70 2.04 23.85
CA LEU A 155 14.38 1.71 22.48
C LEU A 155 15.67 1.40 21.68
N MET A 156 16.69 2.24 21.79
CA MET A 156 17.93 2.07 21.04
C MET A 156 18.73 0.84 21.49
N ASP A 157 18.76 0.57 22.78
CA ASP A 157 19.45 -0.59 23.35
C ASP A 157 18.80 -1.92 22.96
N ASN A 158 17.48 -1.93 22.75
CA ASN A 158 16.72 -3.13 22.43
C ASN A 158 16.15 -3.12 20.98
N TRP A 159 16.64 -2.23 20.11
CA TRP A 159 16.11 -2.04 18.76
C TRP A 159 15.97 -3.32 17.93
N GLU A 160 17.04 -4.12 17.92
CA GLU A 160 17.05 -5.33 17.10
C GLU A 160 16.06 -6.39 17.62
N GLU A 161 15.96 -6.56 18.92
CA GLU A 161 15.01 -7.48 19.55
C GLU A 161 13.57 -7.03 19.30
N LEU A 162 13.28 -5.76 19.57
CA LEU A 162 11.94 -5.19 19.38
C LEU A 162 11.49 -5.25 17.92
N SER A 163 12.38 -4.92 16.98
CA SER A 163 12.04 -4.91 15.55
C SER A 163 11.77 -6.30 14.97
N ARG A 164 12.27 -7.37 15.62
CA ARG A 164 12.08 -8.77 15.22
C ARG A 164 11.00 -9.48 16.02
N SER A 165 10.48 -8.87 17.09
CA SER A 165 9.49 -9.48 17.98
C SER A 165 8.09 -9.56 17.39
N VAL A 166 7.80 -8.75 16.36
CA VAL A 166 6.48 -8.62 15.72
C VAL A 166 6.61 -8.54 14.21
N ASP A 167 5.51 -8.73 13.49
CA ASP A 167 5.51 -8.67 12.02
C ASP A 167 5.84 -7.27 11.49
N HIS A 168 5.28 -6.23 12.12
CA HIS A 168 5.49 -4.85 11.70
C HIS A 168 5.84 -4.00 12.91
N PHE A 169 7.01 -3.42 12.88
CA PHE A 169 7.53 -2.56 13.95
C PHE A 169 7.88 -1.19 13.39
N GLU A 170 7.45 -0.15 14.09
CA GLU A 170 7.87 1.23 13.82
C GLU A 170 7.96 2.03 15.10
N SER A 171 8.75 3.08 15.09
CA SER A 171 8.87 3.99 16.21
C SER A 171 8.90 5.45 15.76
N TYR A 172 8.35 6.29 16.58
CA TYR A 172 8.33 7.74 16.40
C TYR A 172 9.06 8.40 17.56
N TRP A 173 10.14 9.09 17.25
CA TRP A 173 10.89 9.90 18.21
C TRP A 173 10.84 11.36 17.80
N PHE A 174 10.57 12.23 18.76
CA PHE A 174 10.59 13.66 18.56
C PHE A 174 11.88 14.24 19.10
N PRO A 175 12.64 15.03 18.33
CA PRO A 175 13.86 15.69 18.79
C PRO A 175 13.64 16.46 20.10
N HIS A 176 14.65 16.50 20.94
CA HIS A 176 14.64 17.16 22.26
C HIS A 176 13.75 16.48 23.32
N THR A 177 13.34 15.24 23.09
CA THR A 177 12.67 14.40 24.09
C THR A 177 13.49 13.15 24.38
N ASP A 178 13.33 12.58 25.57
CA ASP A 178 13.91 11.31 25.99
C ASP A 178 12.95 10.13 25.81
N ARG A 179 11.82 10.35 25.13
CA ARG A 179 10.77 9.36 24.91
C ARG A 179 10.47 9.16 23.44
N ALA A 180 10.15 7.91 23.10
CA ALA A 180 9.64 7.51 21.81
C ALA A 180 8.28 6.81 21.95
N MET A 181 7.51 6.78 20.89
CA MET A 181 6.33 5.93 20.75
C MET A 181 6.70 4.77 19.85
N VAL A 182 6.29 3.58 20.24
CA VAL A 182 6.44 2.34 19.46
C VAL A 182 5.07 1.87 19.02
N LYS A 183 4.97 1.47 17.75
CA LYS A 183 3.81 0.79 17.19
C LYS A 183 4.24 -0.60 16.73
N ALA A 184 3.67 -1.61 17.35
CA ALA A 184 3.94 -3.01 17.10
C ALA A 184 2.68 -3.70 16.57
N ASN A 185 2.74 -4.29 15.37
CA ASN A 185 1.60 -4.98 14.77
C ASN A 185 1.95 -6.45 14.52
N THR A 186 1.08 -7.32 15.02
CA THR A 186 1.17 -8.78 14.83
C THR A 186 0.06 -9.25 13.90
N ARG A 187 0.38 -10.11 12.94
CA ARG A 187 -0.59 -10.72 12.04
C ARG A 187 -1.33 -11.84 12.74
N LEU A 188 -2.65 -11.83 12.59
CA LEU A 188 -3.54 -12.86 13.11
C LEU A 188 -4.36 -13.46 11.97
N ALA A 189 -4.86 -14.68 12.19
CA ALA A 189 -5.85 -15.25 11.29
C ALA A 189 -7.11 -14.37 11.26
N PRO A 190 -7.77 -14.22 10.09
CA PRO A 190 -8.97 -13.41 9.98
C PRO A 190 -10.05 -13.92 10.94
N ASN A 191 -10.56 -13.04 11.79
CA ASN A 191 -11.63 -13.38 12.74
C ASN A 191 -13.02 -12.95 12.26
N GLY A 192 -13.09 -12.29 11.09
CA GLY A 192 -14.34 -11.79 10.52
C GLY A 192 -14.92 -10.55 11.23
N GLU A 193 -14.26 -10.06 12.26
CA GLU A 193 -14.66 -8.82 12.92
C GLU A 193 -14.21 -7.61 12.08
N HIS A 194 -15.16 -6.76 11.74
CA HIS A 194 -14.86 -5.52 11.04
C HIS A 194 -14.94 -4.34 12.00
N ARG A 195 -13.86 -3.55 12.08
CA ARG A 195 -13.93 -2.26 12.78
C ARG A 195 -15.05 -1.43 12.17
N SER A 196 -15.91 -0.89 13.03
CA SER A 196 -16.97 0.03 12.60
C SER A 196 -16.31 1.24 11.88
N ARG A 197 -16.71 1.50 10.63
CA ARG A 197 -16.24 2.66 9.84
C ARG A 197 -16.46 3.98 10.58
N ILE A 198 -17.51 4.08 11.39
CA ILE A 198 -17.81 5.26 12.19
C ILE A 198 -16.77 5.41 13.32
N LYS A 199 -16.44 4.31 14.02
CA LYS A 199 -15.40 4.34 15.07
C LYS A 199 -14.04 4.70 14.50
N GLN A 200 -13.70 4.16 13.33
CA GLN A 200 -12.46 4.46 12.64
C GLN A 200 -12.42 5.95 12.25
N PHE A 201 -13.46 6.47 11.62
CA PHE A 201 -13.55 7.89 11.24
C PHE A 201 -13.42 8.83 12.45
N ILE A 202 -14.12 8.51 13.57
CA ILE A 202 -14.02 9.33 14.79
C ILE A 202 -12.61 9.29 15.35
N ASN A 203 -11.97 8.13 15.39
CA ASN A 203 -10.64 7.99 15.95
C ASN A 203 -9.58 8.70 15.08
N ASP A 204 -9.62 8.50 13.77
CA ASP A 204 -8.59 9.00 12.85
C ASP A 204 -8.78 10.49 12.55
N GLU A 205 -10.01 10.94 12.26
CA GLU A 205 -10.26 12.33 11.83
C GLU A 205 -10.53 13.26 13.00
N VAL A 206 -11.34 12.85 13.97
CA VAL A 206 -11.76 13.74 15.05
C VAL A 206 -10.74 13.75 16.17
N VAL A 207 -10.31 12.58 16.64
CA VAL A 207 -9.37 12.51 17.77
C VAL A 207 -7.94 12.74 17.28
N GLY A 208 -7.46 12.03 16.26
CA GLY A 208 -6.10 12.16 15.76
C GLY A 208 -5.82 13.53 15.16
N ASN A 209 -6.49 13.87 14.06
CA ASN A 209 -6.25 15.12 13.35
C ASN A 209 -6.73 16.34 14.15
N GLY A 210 -7.83 16.22 14.89
CA GLY A 210 -8.36 17.32 15.72
C GLY A 210 -7.44 17.65 16.89
N ALA A 211 -6.95 16.67 17.63
CA ALA A 211 -6.00 16.87 18.72
C ALA A 211 -4.68 17.47 18.20
N PHE A 212 -4.18 16.98 17.07
CA PHE A 212 -2.98 17.51 16.44
C PHE A 212 -3.15 18.97 15.99
N ALA A 213 -4.28 19.31 15.36
CA ALA A 213 -4.58 20.67 14.95
C ALA A 213 -4.66 21.64 16.14
N VAL A 214 -5.27 21.22 17.27
CA VAL A 214 -5.32 22.01 18.50
C VAL A 214 -3.91 22.22 19.08
N THR A 215 -3.10 21.17 19.11
CA THR A 215 -1.71 21.26 19.60
C THR A 215 -0.89 22.22 18.76
N LEU A 216 -1.00 22.16 17.43
CA LEU A 216 -0.33 23.11 16.53
C LEU A 216 -0.83 24.54 16.70
N ALA A 217 -2.13 24.73 16.91
CA ALA A 217 -2.70 26.08 17.14
C ALA A 217 -2.19 26.68 18.45
N LEU A 218 -2.14 25.87 19.52
CA LEU A 218 -1.56 26.30 20.81
C LEU A 218 -0.07 26.61 20.70
N GLY A 219 0.71 25.79 19.97
CA GLY A 219 2.14 26.03 19.74
C GLY A 219 2.42 27.32 18.97
N ARG A 220 1.50 27.76 18.11
CA ARG A 220 1.59 29.06 17.41
C ARG A 220 1.32 30.26 18.33
N MET A 221 0.56 30.05 19.40
CA MET A 221 0.20 31.10 20.37
C MET A 221 1.27 31.30 21.47
N VAL A 222 2.14 30.30 21.64
CA VAL A 222 3.26 30.37 22.58
C VAL A 222 4.56 30.38 21.77
N PRO A 223 5.07 31.56 21.40
CA PRO A 223 6.36 31.66 20.73
C PRO A 223 7.44 31.04 21.64
N ALA A 224 8.24 30.12 21.06
CA ALA A 224 9.41 29.60 21.77
C ALA A 224 10.34 30.75 22.10
N THR A 225 10.57 30.95 23.39
CA THR A 225 11.63 31.82 23.93
C THR A 225 12.98 31.18 23.77
#